data_64f765761ea65b251c9f15acedfdc572
#
_entry.id   64f765761ea65b251c9f15acedfdc572
#
_cell.length_a   1.000
_cell.length_b   1.000
_cell.length_c   1.000
_cell.angle_alpha   90.00
_cell.angle_beta   90.00
_cell.angle_gamma   90.00
#
_symmetry.space_group_name_H-M   'P 1'
#
loop_
_entity.id
_entity.type
_entity.pdbx_description
1 polymer ?
#
loop_
_entity_poly.entity_id
_entity_poly.type
_entity_poly.pdbx_seq_one_letter_code
_entity_poly.pdbx_strand_id
1 'polypeptide(L)'
;MNRLMATVEEEIQAMVNAETAAWNARDAEALANLFHPDTVWPWPPHSAAHDPMTWIMPLGRFDRERWKRSSQELFETHDLVHNDRKIRRIAVSEQGDGAFAVVDVNTLWINRTTGQPFHWKGRACKVYTKGGRALVFHLPDRSTRLR
;
A
#
# COMPACT_ATOMS: atom_id res chain seq x y z
N MET A 1 -27.87 9.02 23.32
CA MET A 1 -27.49 8.01 22.30
C MET A 1 -25.99 7.77 22.42
N ASN A 2 -25.62 6.59 22.90
CA ASN A 2 -24.21 6.18 22.89
C ASN A 2 -23.82 5.87 21.43
N ARG A 3 -23.11 6.78 20.81
CA ARG A 3 -22.38 6.50 19.58
C ARG A 3 -21.29 5.52 19.97
N LEU A 4 -21.46 4.24 19.65
CA LEU A 4 -20.43 3.23 19.82
C LEU A 4 -19.19 3.74 19.08
N MET A 5 -18.09 3.97 19.82
CA MET A 5 -16.83 4.32 19.22
C MET A 5 -16.34 3.11 18.41
N ALA A 6 -15.83 3.35 17.21
CA ALA A 6 -15.21 2.32 16.39
C ALA A 6 -14.05 1.68 17.15
N THR A 7 -13.88 0.37 17.02
CA THR A 7 -12.71 -0.32 17.54
C THR A 7 -11.46 0.08 16.74
N VAL A 8 -10.28 -0.09 17.32
CA VAL A 8 -9.02 0.19 16.60
C VAL A 8 -8.91 -0.67 15.35
N GLU A 9 -9.35 -1.92 15.41
CA GLU A 9 -9.38 -2.82 14.24
C GLU A 9 -10.27 -2.25 13.13
N GLU A 10 -11.45 -1.75 13.44
CA GLU A 10 -12.34 -1.10 12.47
C GLU A 10 -11.73 0.17 11.88
N GLU A 11 -11.02 0.96 12.68
CA GLU A 11 -10.29 2.14 12.20
C GLU A 11 -9.18 1.74 11.21
N ILE A 12 -8.43 0.68 11.50
CA ILE A 12 -7.39 0.17 10.59
C ILE A 12 -8.00 -0.37 9.30
N GLN A 13 -9.10 -1.10 9.39
CA GLN A 13 -9.83 -1.56 8.21
C GLN A 13 -10.30 -0.39 7.34
N ALA A 14 -10.81 0.67 7.96
CA ALA A 14 -11.22 1.88 7.25
C ALA A 14 -10.03 2.56 6.54
N MET A 15 -8.85 2.58 7.15
CA MET A 15 -7.64 3.14 6.52
C MET A 15 -7.17 2.31 5.32
N VAL A 16 -7.18 0.98 5.43
CA VAL A 16 -6.86 0.10 4.30
C VAL A 16 -7.84 0.32 3.14
N ASN A 17 -9.13 0.43 3.46
CA ASN A 17 -10.18 0.68 2.47
C ASN A 17 -10.06 2.07 1.84
N ALA A 18 -9.68 3.08 2.60
CA ALA A 18 -9.44 4.44 2.09
C ALA A 18 -8.27 4.47 1.09
N GLU A 19 -7.20 3.74 1.35
CA GLU A 19 -6.09 3.61 0.40
C GLU A 19 -6.53 2.89 -0.88
N THR A 20 -7.28 1.81 -0.76
CA THR A 20 -7.85 1.10 -1.91
C THR A 20 -8.74 2.01 -2.75
N ALA A 21 -9.59 2.79 -2.11
CA ALA A 21 -10.46 3.76 -2.78
C ALA A 21 -9.67 4.85 -3.50
N ALA A 22 -8.57 5.35 -2.89
CA ALA A 22 -7.71 6.35 -3.49
C ALA A 22 -7.00 5.82 -4.75
N TRP A 23 -6.52 4.57 -4.72
CA TRP A 23 -5.96 3.90 -5.90
C TRP A 23 -7.01 3.73 -7.01
N ASN A 24 -8.21 3.27 -6.66
CA ASN A 24 -9.30 3.08 -7.62
C ASN A 24 -9.75 4.40 -8.26
N ALA A 25 -9.79 5.47 -7.48
CA ALA A 25 -10.13 6.80 -7.95
C ALA A 25 -8.97 7.50 -8.69
N ARG A 26 -7.75 6.94 -8.63
CA ARG A 26 -6.54 7.55 -9.15
C ARG A 26 -6.32 8.96 -8.54
N ASP A 27 -6.47 9.03 -7.23
CA ASP A 27 -6.37 10.25 -6.45
C ASP A 27 -5.03 10.32 -5.71
N ALA A 28 -4.04 10.94 -6.34
CA ALA A 28 -2.69 11.07 -5.80
C ALA A 28 -2.65 11.92 -4.52
N GLU A 29 -3.51 12.91 -4.39
CA GLU A 29 -3.64 13.76 -3.20
C GLU A 29 -4.13 12.92 -2.00
N ALA A 30 -5.20 12.15 -2.19
CA ALA A 30 -5.73 11.29 -1.15
C ALA A 30 -4.70 10.23 -0.70
N LEU A 31 -3.95 9.65 -1.64
CA LEU A 31 -2.86 8.72 -1.32
C LEU A 31 -1.79 9.38 -0.48
N ALA A 32 -1.31 10.56 -0.89
CA ALA A 32 -0.25 11.28 -0.18
C ALA A 32 -0.65 11.64 1.26
N ASN A 33 -1.93 11.88 1.50
CA ASN A 33 -2.46 12.21 2.83
C ASN A 33 -2.51 11.02 3.80
N LEU A 34 -2.39 9.79 3.31
CA LEU A 34 -2.46 8.59 4.15
C LEU A 34 -1.13 8.22 4.81
N PHE A 35 -0.01 8.75 4.33
CA PHE A 35 1.30 8.34 4.81
C PHE A 35 1.79 9.16 6.00
N HIS A 36 2.42 8.46 6.94
CA HIS A 36 3.13 9.11 8.04
C HIS A 36 4.39 9.84 7.51
N PRO A 37 4.79 10.99 8.09
CA PRO A 37 5.98 11.72 7.66
C PRO A 37 7.28 10.91 7.68
N ASP A 38 7.36 9.88 8.52
CA ASP A 38 8.54 9.02 8.64
C ASP A 38 8.43 7.73 7.81
N THR A 39 7.42 7.63 6.95
CA THR A 39 7.22 6.45 6.11
C THR A 39 8.39 6.22 5.17
N VAL A 40 8.79 4.97 5.07
CA VAL A 40 9.65 4.45 4.01
C VAL A 40 8.92 3.32 3.29
N TRP A 41 9.23 3.14 2.02
CA TRP A 41 8.58 2.11 1.21
C TRP A 41 9.63 1.25 0.52
N PRO A 42 10.11 0.20 1.20
CA PRO A 42 11.06 -0.72 0.60
C PRO A 42 10.37 -1.67 -0.38
N TRP A 43 11.01 -1.89 -1.53
CA TRP A 43 10.53 -2.76 -2.58
C TRP A 43 11.53 -3.87 -2.89
N PRO A 44 11.06 -5.10 -3.11
CA PRO A 44 11.91 -6.09 -3.76
C PRO A 44 12.17 -5.65 -5.21
N PRO A 45 13.43 -5.60 -5.67
CA PRO A 45 13.76 -5.13 -7.02
C PRO A 45 13.18 -6.04 -8.14
N HIS A 46 12.88 -7.27 -7.81
CA HIS A 46 12.22 -8.23 -8.70
C HIS A 46 11.55 -9.35 -7.86
N SER A 47 10.69 -10.14 -8.47
CA SER A 47 9.88 -11.16 -7.80
C SER A 47 10.67 -12.27 -7.08
N ALA A 48 11.94 -12.48 -7.46
CA ALA A 48 12.84 -13.46 -6.82
C ALA A 48 13.70 -12.88 -5.68
N ALA A 49 13.59 -11.59 -5.39
CA ALA A 49 14.38 -10.92 -4.35
C ALA A 49 13.74 -11.12 -2.97
N HIS A 50 14.05 -12.25 -2.35
CA HIS A 50 13.51 -12.61 -1.03
C HIS A 50 14.38 -12.17 0.15
N ASP A 51 15.61 -11.70 -0.10
CA ASP A 51 16.49 -11.15 0.92
C ASP A 51 16.18 -9.66 1.10
N PRO A 52 15.69 -9.23 2.28
CA PRO A 52 15.39 -7.81 2.53
C PRO A 52 16.60 -6.89 2.38
N MET A 53 17.81 -7.42 2.52
CA MET A 53 19.04 -6.65 2.34
C MET A 53 19.30 -6.21 0.90
N THR A 54 18.63 -6.85 -0.06
CA THR A 54 18.69 -6.49 -1.49
C THR A 54 17.57 -5.55 -1.94
N TRP A 55 16.64 -5.24 -1.04
CA TRP A 55 15.51 -4.39 -1.37
C TRP A 55 15.93 -2.95 -1.57
N ILE A 56 15.20 -2.26 -2.40
CA ILE A 56 15.44 -0.87 -2.77
C ILE A 56 14.35 0.04 -2.20
N MET A 57 14.68 1.31 -2.08
CA MET A 57 13.73 2.37 -1.70
C MET A 57 13.68 3.42 -2.81
N PRO A 58 12.97 3.15 -3.91
CA PRO A 58 13.03 4.02 -5.09
C PRO A 58 12.50 5.43 -4.83
N LEU A 59 11.57 5.59 -3.88
CA LEU A 59 11.07 6.90 -3.47
C LEU A 59 11.81 7.49 -2.26
N GLY A 60 12.71 6.72 -1.65
CA GLY A 60 13.43 7.13 -0.47
C GLY A 60 12.52 7.39 0.74
N ARG A 61 12.96 8.29 1.62
CA ARG A 61 12.15 8.77 2.73
C ARG A 61 10.94 9.55 2.20
N PHE A 62 9.84 9.53 2.96
CA PHE A 62 8.62 10.23 2.56
C PHE A 62 8.87 11.71 2.30
N ASP A 63 8.54 12.12 1.10
CA ASP A 63 8.43 13.49 0.64
C ASP A 63 7.09 13.59 -0.09
N ARG A 64 6.18 14.36 0.47
CA ARG A 64 4.79 14.41 0.01
C ARG A 64 4.67 14.74 -1.48
N GLU A 65 5.40 15.74 -1.93
CA GLU A 65 5.32 16.20 -3.32
C GLU A 65 5.93 15.17 -4.29
N ARG A 66 7.06 14.56 -3.91
CA ARG A 66 7.70 13.53 -4.73
C ARG A 66 6.83 12.27 -4.83
N TRP A 67 6.27 11.79 -3.72
CA TRP A 67 5.43 10.60 -3.72
C TRP A 67 4.11 10.84 -4.44
N LYS A 68 3.50 12.01 -4.25
CA LYS A 68 2.32 12.43 -5.00
C LYS A 68 2.60 12.48 -6.50
N ARG A 69 3.72 13.07 -6.91
CA ARG A 69 4.12 13.16 -8.33
C ARG A 69 4.32 11.77 -8.93
N SER A 70 4.96 10.86 -8.22
CA SER A 70 5.14 9.47 -8.67
C SER A 70 3.82 8.77 -8.95
N SER A 71 2.85 8.89 -8.04
CA SER A 71 1.51 8.33 -8.23
C SER A 71 0.78 9.00 -9.39
N GLN A 72 0.89 10.32 -9.50
CA GLN A 72 0.28 11.11 -10.56
C GLN A 72 0.79 10.70 -11.94
N GLU A 73 2.10 10.51 -12.11
CA GLU A 73 2.71 10.03 -13.36
C GLU A 73 2.17 8.66 -13.77
N LEU A 74 2.01 7.75 -12.82
CA LEU A 74 1.38 6.46 -13.07
C LEU A 74 -0.05 6.63 -13.57
N PHE A 75 -0.84 7.48 -12.93
CA PHE A 75 -2.24 7.71 -13.29
C PHE A 75 -2.40 8.41 -14.63
N GLU A 76 -1.47 9.25 -15.02
CA GLU A 76 -1.47 9.96 -16.31
C GLU A 76 -1.04 9.06 -17.47
N THR A 77 -0.22 8.06 -17.23
CA THR A 77 0.37 7.22 -18.27
C THR A 77 -0.27 5.85 -18.41
N HIS A 78 -1.03 5.39 -17.42
CA HIS A 78 -1.59 4.05 -17.37
C HIS A 78 -3.09 4.06 -17.10
N ASP A 79 -3.79 3.07 -17.65
CA ASP A 79 -5.15 2.75 -17.28
C ASP A 79 -5.16 1.64 -16.24
N LEU A 80 -6.01 1.79 -15.22
CA LEU A 80 -6.23 0.77 -14.22
C LEU A 80 -7.19 -0.29 -14.79
N VAL A 81 -6.75 -1.53 -14.87
CA VAL A 81 -7.57 -2.67 -15.29
C VAL A 81 -8.30 -3.29 -14.11
N HIS A 82 -7.55 -3.61 -13.06
CA HIS A 82 -8.13 -4.07 -11.80
C HIS A 82 -7.21 -3.73 -10.62
N ASN A 83 -7.79 -3.65 -9.44
CA ASN A 83 -7.09 -3.42 -8.19
C ASN A 83 -7.74 -4.27 -7.10
N ASP A 84 -7.40 -5.55 -7.06
CA ASP A 84 -7.94 -6.50 -6.11
C ASP A 84 -7.11 -6.46 -4.83
N ARG A 85 -7.75 -6.17 -3.72
CA ARG A 85 -7.10 -6.09 -2.41
C ARG A 85 -7.90 -6.89 -1.40
N LYS A 86 -7.19 -7.74 -0.66
CA LYS A 86 -7.79 -8.57 0.38
C LYS A 86 -7.03 -8.45 1.68
N ILE A 87 -7.71 -7.96 2.71
CA ILE A 87 -7.17 -7.94 4.07
C ILE A 87 -7.13 -9.38 4.58
N ARG A 88 -5.94 -9.84 4.94
CA ARG A 88 -5.71 -11.18 5.49
C ARG A 88 -5.69 -11.19 6.99
N ARG A 89 -5.15 -10.16 7.59
CA ARG A 89 -5.04 -10.05 9.05
C ARG A 89 -4.88 -8.60 9.45
N ILE A 90 -5.48 -8.24 10.57
CA ILE A 90 -5.20 -7.02 11.32
C ILE A 90 -4.80 -7.45 12.73
N ALA A 91 -3.69 -6.92 13.22
CA ALA A 91 -3.25 -7.11 14.60
C ALA A 91 -3.00 -5.76 15.24
N VAL A 92 -3.52 -5.58 16.45
CA VAL A 92 -3.48 -4.33 17.22
C VAL A 92 -2.64 -4.56 18.47
N SER A 93 -1.81 -3.58 18.85
CA SER A 93 -1.05 -3.61 20.09
C SER A 93 -1.98 -3.63 21.31
N GLU A 94 -1.48 -4.15 22.44
CA GLU A 94 -2.25 -4.17 23.69
C GLU A 94 -2.71 -2.77 24.13
N GLN A 95 -1.87 -1.74 23.89
CA GLN A 95 -2.17 -0.36 24.22
C GLN A 95 -3.12 0.32 23.21
N GLY A 96 -3.37 -0.31 22.07
CA GLY A 96 -4.19 0.25 21.00
C GLY A 96 -3.55 1.42 20.25
N ASP A 97 -2.24 1.61 20.35
CA ASP A 97 -1.49 2.73 19.78
C ASP A 97 -0.72 2.38 18.51
N GLY A 98 -0.67 1.10 18.18
CA GLY A 98 -0.05 0.59 16.97
C GLY A 98 -0.79 -0.62 16.42
N ALA A 99 -0.69 -0.83 15.13
CA ALA A 99 -1.28 -1.97 14.45
C ALA A 99 -0.52 -2.30 13.18
N PHE A 100 -0.72 -3.51 12.68
CA PHE A 100 -0.37 -3.83 11.31
C PHE A 100 -1.53 -4.53 10.58
N ALA A 101 -1.59 -4.34 9.27
CA ALA A 101 -2.49 -5.05 8.39
C ALA A 101 -1.70 -5.80 7.33
N VAL A 102 -2.03 -7.07 7.12
CA VAL A 102 -1.52 -7.87 6.02
C VAL A 102 -2.56 -7.87 4.92
N VAL A 103 -2.18 -7.38 3.74
CA VAL A 103 -3.08 -7.19 2.61
C VAL A 103 -2.49 -7.87 1.37
N ASP A 104 -3.23 -8.78 0.77
CA ASP A 104 -2.90 -9.29 -0.55
C ASP A 104 -3.36 -8.31 -1.61
N VAL A 105 -2.47 -7.95 -2.52
CA VAL A 105 -2.69 -6.97 -3.58
C VAL A 105 -2.44 -7.62 -4.93
N ASN A 106 -3.36 -7.41 -5.86
CA ASN A 106 -3.23 -7.80 -7.25
C ASN A 106 -3.75 -6.65 -8.12
N THR A 107 -2.84 -5.84 -8.62
CA THR A 107 -3.15 -4.62 -9.36
C THR A 107 -2.55 -4.69 -10.75
N LEU A 108 -3.36 -4.46 -11.77
CA LEU A 108 -2.92 -4.43 -13.16
C LEU A 108 -3.21 -3.06 -13.76
N TRP A 109 -2.16 -2.48 -14.30
CA TRP A 109 -2.17 -1.26 -15.09
C TRP A 109 -1.72 -1.58 -16.51
N ILE A 110 -2.21 -0.84 -17.50
CA ILE A 110 -1.76 -0.90 -18.89
C ILE A 110 -1.28 0.48 -19.32
N ASN A 111 -0.06 0.56 -19.82
CA ASN A 111 0.47 1.79 -20.40
C ASN A 111 -0.35 2.18 -21.64
N ARG A 112 -0.91 3.40 -21.64
CA ARG A 112 -1.79 3.88 -22.71
C ARG A 112 -1.09 4.00 -24.06
N THR A 113 0.21 4.30 -24.05
CA THR A 113 0.99 4.52 -25.26
C THR A 113 1.55 3.22 -25.82
N THR A 114 2.11 2.36 -24.98
CA THR A 114 2.83 1.15 -25.40
C THR A 114 1.99 -0.11 -25.33
N GLY A 115 0.87 -0.10 -24.59
CA GLY A 115 0.07 -1.29 -24.29
C GLY A 115 0.74 -2.27 -23.33
N GLN A 116 1.91 -1.94 -22.81
CA GLN A 116 2.65 -2.81 -21.90
C GLN A 116 1.93 -2.90 -20.53
N PRO A 117 1.79 -4.12 -20.00
CA PRO A 117 1.23 -4.30 -18.66
C PRO A 117 2.25 -3.92 -17.60
N PHE A 118 1.75 -3.27 -16.55
CA PHE A 118 2.44 -3.10 -15.28
C PHE A 118 1.62 -3.84 -14.22
N HIS A 119 2.02 -5.05 -13.92
CA HIS A 119 1.33 -5.94 -12.99
C HIS A 119 2.07 -5.96 -11.65
N TRP A 120 1.39 -5.53 -10.61
CA TRP A 120 1.90 -5.65 -9.25
C TRP A 120 1.06 -6.66 -8.47
N LYS A 121 1.69 -7.75 -8.08
CA LYS A 121 1.06 -8.80 -7.29
C LYS A 121 1.96 -9.14 -6.11
N GLY A 122 1.44 -9.04 -4.91
CA GLY A 122 2.21 -9.32 -3.72
C GLY A 122 1.42 -9.18 -2.43
N ARG A 123 2.12 -9.35 -1.34
CA ARG A 123 1.60 -9.15 0.00
C ARG A 123 2.28 -7.95 0.64
N ALA A 124 1.48 -6.99 1.06
CA ALA A 124 1.94 -5.82 1.79
C ALA A 124 1.66 -6.01 3.28
N CYS A 125 2.65 -5.69 4.12
CA CYS A 125 2.45 -5.48 5.55
C CYS A 125 2.45 -3.98 5.81
N LYS A 126 1.31 -3.46 6.23
CA LYS A 126 1.11 -2.04 6.49
C LYS A 126 1.14 -1.80 8.00
N VAL A 127 2.05 -0.95 8.44
CA VAL A 127 2.19 -0.59 9.85
C VAL A 127 1.53 0.75 10.10
N TYR A 128 0.72 0.83 11.15
CA TYR A 128 -0.04 2.01 11.54
C TYR A 128 0.35 2.44 12.95
N THR A 129 0.43 3.73 13.15
CA THR A 129 0.59 4.32 14.49
C THR A 129 -0.62 5.20 14.81
N LYS A 130 -0.92 5.35 16.08
CA LYS A 130 -1.97 6.25 16.53
C LYS A 130 -1.64 7.68 16.12
N GLY A 131 -2.54 8.30 15.38
CA GLY A 131 -2.30 9.56 14.69
C GLY A 131 -2.64 9.44 13.19
N GLY A 132 -3.02 8.22 12.76
CA GLY A 132 -3.80 7.95 11.54
C GLY A 132 -3.01 7.85 10.24
N ARG A 133 -1.68 7.72 10.27
CA ARG A 133 -0.88 7.59 9.05
C ARG A 133 -0.14 6.26 8.99
N ALA A 134 -0.07 5.69 7.81
CA ALA A 134 0.48 4.35 7.59
C ALA A 134 1.97 4.35 7.26
N LEU A 135 2.69 3.44 7.90
CA LEU A 135 3.99 2.95 7.45
C LEU A 135 3.76 1.68 6.63
N VAL A 136 4.37 1.58 5.45
CA VAL A 136 4.11 0.46 4.54
C VAL A 136 5.38 -0.34 4.28
N PHE A 137 5.27 -1.65 4.49
CA PHE A 137 6.30 -2.62 4.09
C PHE A 137 5.70 -3.61 3.09
N HIS A 138 6.44 -3.94 2.06
CA HIS A 138 6.04 -4.93 1.06
C HIS A 138 6.76 -6.26 1.28
N LEU A 139 6.00 -7.34 1.21
CA LEU A 139 6.54 -8.69 1.17
C LEU A 139 6.33 -9.28 -0.23
N PRO A 140 7.34 -9.94 -0.80
CA PRO A 140 7.18 -10.61 -2.09
C PRO A 140 6.09 -11.68 -2.03
N ASP A 141 5.37 -11.84 -3.13
CA ASP A 141 4.40 -12.92 -3.26
C ASP A 141 5.12 -14.27 -3.28
N ARG A 142 4.78 -15.12 -2.33
CA ARG A 142 5.31 -16.49 -2.27
C ARG A 142 4.58 -17.47 -3.17
N SER A 143 3.50 -17.04 -3.82
CA SER A 143 2.67 -17.94 -4.64
C SER A 143 3.33 -18.43 -5.94
N THR A 144 4.47 -17.86 -6.32
CA THR A 144 5.26 -18.28 -7.49
C THR A 144 6.26 -19.39 -7.21
N ARG A 145 6.26 -20.01 -6.02
CA ARG A 145 7.26 -21.05 -5.66
C ARG A 145 6.86 -22.48 -6.00
N LEU A 146 5.78 -22.71 -6.69
CA LEU A 146 5.40 -24.08 -7.08
C LEU A 146 5.18 -24.17 -8.58
N ARG A 147 6.29 -24.12 -9.33
CA ARG A 147 6.43 -24.86 -10.61
C ARG A 147 7.90 -25.07 -10.91
#